data_3d6b79cbca46cb299e5c6cb66c2634de
#
_entry.id   3d6b79cbca46cb299e5c6cb66c2634de
#
_cell.length_a   1.000
_cell.length_b   1.000
_cell.length_c   1.000
_cell.angle_alpha   90.00
_cell.angle_beta   90.00
_cell.angle_gamma   90.00
#
_symmetry.space_group_name_H-M   'P 1'
#
loop_
_entity.id
_entity.type
_entity.pdbx_description
1 polymer ?
#
loop_
_entity_poly.entity_id
_entity_poly.type
_entity_poly.pdbx_seq_one_letter_code
_entity_poly.pdbx_strand_id
1 'polypeptide(L)'
;MICLVCLCFCGCAKIGYVFVDNGDGSFNQYLSVVLDEEYLTENGVNASEVKNDVQTDFNDYGQRLWNAYRVEYIKVFSQNPTASDLTWQSEWQENEFLGTIYYKNSTVINLLYNDGTSEPDIWIAYKDWLTTKKTIARETIFSNLEQQSFFQEYKTKYESVFDLTKVTYVYQYISNNSRLHSDADSIIRLDRQHYLHTWIIDGDKANEPINFYYVKANYGNWYILAFGITLFVGVIYALIVLIVAKQKSINRRKRELKNLQT
;
A
#
# COMPACT_ATOMS: atom_id res chain seq x y z
N MET A 1 -2.32 -22.07 4.57
CA MET A 1 -1.31 -22.70 3.68
C MET A 1 -1.30 -21.90 2.38
N ILE A 2 -0.43 -20.90 2.30
CA ILE A 2 -0.28 -20.06 1.09
C ILE A 2 0.56 -20.86 0.13
N CYS A 3 -0.06 -21.36 -0.96
CA CYS A 3 0.66 -22.05 -2.03
C CYS A 3 1.50 -21.00 -2.78
N LEU A 4 2.79 -20.94 -2.50
CA LEU A 4 3.76 -20.22 -3.32
C LEU A 4 3.79 -20.92 -4.69
N VAL A 5 3.33 -20.24 -5.72
CA VAL A 5 3.40 -20.76 -7.09
C VAL A 5 4.88 -20.79 -7.48
N CYS A 6 5.47 -22.00 -7.47
CA CYS A 6 6.81 -22.24 -7.99
C CYS A 6 6.83 -22.01 -9.50
N LEU A 7 7.20 -20.83 -9.93
CA LEU A 7 7.59 -20.58 -11.32
C LEU A 7 9.08 -20.87 -11.45
N CYS A 8 9.42 -21.90 -12.24
CA CYS A 8 10.79 -22.26 -12.55
C CYS A 8 11.39 -21.25 -13.51
N PHE A 9 12.30 -20.41 -13.03
CA PHE A 9 13.12 -19.55 -13.87
C PHE A 9 14.60 -19.73 -13.50
N CYS A 10 15.47 -19.72 -14.50
CA CYS A 10 16.91 -19.84 -14.35
C CYS A 10 17.51 -18.54 -13.80
N GLY A 11 17.93 -18.53 -12.55
CA GLY A 11 18.60 -17.40 -11.92
C GLY A 11 19.16 -17.77 -10.54
N CYS A 12 20.16 -17.02 -10.06
CA CYS A 12 20.87 -17.32 -8.80
C CYS A 12 19.96 -17.23 -7.55
N ALA A 13 18.87 -16.48 -7.63
CA ALA A 13 17.91 -16.38 -6.53
C ALA A 13 16.52 -15.97 -7.01
N LYS A 14 15.50 -16.35 -6.24
CA LYS A 14 14.15 -15.81 -6.33
C LYS A 14 13.85 -15.05 -5.05
N ILE A 15 13.35 -13.85 -5.18
CA ILE A 15 12.95 -13.03 -4.04
C ILE A 15 11.44 -12.85 -4.09
N GLY A 16 10.77 -13.33 -3.07
CA GLY A 16 9.34 -13.14 -2.86
C GLY A 16 9.09 -12.15 -1.74
N TYR A 17 8.23 -11.19 -1.99
CA TYR A 17 7.83 -10.21 -0.99
C TYR A 17 6.31 -10.15 -0.92
N VAL A 18 5.75 -10.43 0.24
CA VAL A 18 4.30 -10.42 0.46
C VAL A 18 3.97 -9.41 1.55
N PHE A 19 3.11 -8.49 1.23
CA PHE A 19 2.57 -7.52 2.17
C PHE A 19 1.09 -7.81 2.42
N VAL A 20 0.71 -7.99 3.69
CA VAL A 20 -0.65 -8.35 4.09
C VAL A 20 -1.25 -7.25 4.96
N ASP A 21 -2.31 -6.62 4.47
CA ASP A 21 -3.17 -5.74 5.27
C ASP A 21 -4.16 -6.61 6.06
N ASN A 22 -4.01 -6.69 7.38
CA ASN A 22 -4.89 -7.50 8.24
C ASN A 22 -6.27 -6.84 8.47
N GLY A 23 -6.48 -5.59 8.03
CA GLY A 23 -7.75 -4.88 8.12
C GLY A 23 -8.08 -4.29 9.49
N ASP A 24 -7.32 -4.62 10.52
CA ASP A 24 -7.42 -4.08 11.88
C ASP A 24 -6.44 -2.93 12.15
N GLY A 25 -5.70 -2.53 11.13
CA GLY A 25 -4.64 -1.52 11.20
C GLY A 25 -3.26 -2.11 11.49
N SER A 26 -3.14 -3.44 11.54
CA SER A 26 -1.86 -4.13 11.57
C SER A 26 -1.48 -4.66 10.18
N PHE A 27 -0.18 -4.94 10.00
CA PHE A 27 0.37 -5.49 8.76
C PHE A 27 1.36 -6.61 9.04
N ASN A 28 1.43 -7.55 8.10
CA ASN A 28 2.51 -8.52 8.03
C ASN A 28 3.30 -8.33 6.73
N GLN A 29 4.61 -8.39 6.83
CA GLN A 29 5.52 -8.51 5.70
C GLN A 29 6.16 -9.87 5.73
N TYR A 30 6.19 -10.55 4.59
CA TYR A 30 6.88 -11.81 4.42
C TYR A 30 7.93 -11.63 3.33
N LEU A 31 9.15 -12.00 3.63
CA LEU A 31 10.26 -12.07 2.69
C LEU A 31 10.62 -13.53 2.49
N SER A 32 10.66 -13.98 1.25
CA SER A 32 11.18 -15.29 0.88
C SER A 32 12.36 -15.09 -0.07
N VAL A 33 13.48 -15.75 0.22
CA VAL A 33 14.64 -15.80 -0.67
C VAL A 33 15.00 -17.24 -0.92
N VAL A 34 14.79 -17.69 -2.15
CA VAL A 34 15.18 -19.04 -2.57
C VAL A 34 16.50 -18.98 -3.30
N LEU A 35 17.51 -19.68 -2.81
CA LEU A 35 18.84 -19.75 -3.42
C LEU A 35 18.98 -20.98 -4.31
N ASP A 36 19.61 -20.79 -5.46
CA ASP A 36 20.10 -21.87 -6.30
C ASP A 36 21.52 -22.26 -5.83
N GLU A 37 21.59 -23.22 -4.90
CA GLU A 37 22.87 -23.64 -4.30
C GLU A 37 23.81 -24.31 -5.32
N GLU A 38 23.26 -25.00 -6.32
CA GLU A 38 24.04 -25.64 -7.37
C GLU A 38 24.72 -24.55 -8.23
N TYR A 39 23.94 -23.59 -8.68
CA TYR A 39 24.46 -22.43 -9.43
C TYR A 39 25.51 -21.64 -8.65
N LEU A 40 25.29 -21.38 -7.36
CA LEU A 40 26.26 -20.70 -6.50
C LEU A 40 27.58 -21.46 -6.43
N THR A 41 27.51 -22.78 -6.20
CA THR A 41 28.67 -23.67 -6.06
C THR A 41 29.46 -23.76 -7.36
N GLU A 42 28.77 -23.89 -8.51
CA GLU A 42 29.41 -23.94 -9.84
C GLU A 42 30.18 -22.64 -10.16
N ASN A 43 29.71 -21.51 -9.61
CA ASN A 43 30.39 -20.23 -9.77
C ASN A 43 31.36 -19.89 -8.62
N GLY A 44 31.70 -20.86 -7.78
CA GLY A 44 32.71 -20.70 -6.73
C GLY A 44 32.24 -19.92 -5.50
N VAL A 45 30.93 -19.76 -5.32
CA VAL A 45 30.34 -19.07 -4.17
C VAL A 45 29.85 -20.07 -3.14
N ASN A 46 30.19 -19.85 -1.88
CA ASN A 46 29.76 -20.69 -0.77
C ASN A 46 28.31 -20.35 -0.37
N ALA A 47 27.37 -21.23 -0.67
CA ALA A 47 25.96 -21.05 -0.34
C ALA A 47 25.71 -20.83 1.16
N SER A 48 26.48 -21.50 2.04
CA SER A 48 26.35 -21.31 3.50
C SER A 48 26.74 -19.89 3.93
N GLU A 49 27.70 -19.27 3.27
CA GLU A 49 28.08 -17.88 3.52
C GLU A 49 26.98 -16.92 3.10
N VAL A 50 26.40 -17.12 1.90
CA VAL A 50 25.25 -16.34 1.43
C VAL A 50 24.07 -16.46 2.36
N LYS A 51 23.75 -17.67 2.83
CA LYS A 51 22.69 -17.90 3.82
C LYS A 51 22.91 -17.10 5.10
N ASN A 52 24.14 -17.12 5.61
CA ASN A 52 24.49 -16.41 6.83
C ASN A 52 24.38 -14.87 6.66
N ASP A 53 24.80 -14.36 5.50
CA ASP A 53 24.69 -12.94 5.19
C ASP A 53 23.21 -12.51 5.11
N VAL A 54 22.36 -13.25 4.38
CA VAL A 54 20.91 -12.97 4.27
C VAL A 54 20.25 -12.96 5.66
N GLN A 55 20.61 -13.91 6.51
CA GLN A 55 20.08 -13.97 7.90
C GLN A 55 20.51 -12.76 8.73
N THR A 56 21.78 -12.40 8.61
CA THR A 56 22.35 -11.25 9.35
C THR A 56 21.71 -9.95 8.90
N ASP A 57 21.64 -9.72 7.60
CA ASP A 57 21.07 -8.50 7.03
C ASP A 57 19.59 -8.34 7.35
N PHE A 58 18.82 -9.43 7.34
CA PHE A 58 17.43 -9.39 7.74
C PHE A 58 17.26 -8.99 9.22
N ASN A 59 18.11 -9.52 10.09
CA ASN A 59 18.06 -9.15 11.51
C ASN A 59 18.47 -7.68 11.73
N ASP A 60 19.50 -7.22 11.02
CA ASP A 60 19.93 -5.82 11.08
C ASP A 60 18.87 -4.88 10.51
N TYR A 61 18.18 -5.29 9.45
CA TYR A 61 17.03 -4.56 8.92
C TYR A 61 15.92 -4.46 9.95
N GLY A 62 15.54 -5.57 10.60
CA GLY A 62 14.53 -5.59 11.66
C GLY A 62 14.88 -4.64 12.82
N GLN A 63 16.15 -4.62 13.22
CA GLN A 63 16.63 -3.74 14.29
C GLN A 63 16.59 -2.25 13.89
N ARG A 64 17.00 -1.92 12.67
CA ARG A 64 16.91 -0.54 12.15
C ARG A 64 15.45 -0.08 12.06
N LEU A 65 14.59 -0.96 11.57
CA LEU A 65 13.16 -0.70 11.46
C LEU A 65 12.51 -0.48 12.82
N TRP A 66 12.88 -1.27 13.83
CA TRP A 66 12.43 -1.06 15.21
C TRP A 66 12.82 0.31 15.74
N ASN A 67 14.07 0.72 15.52
CA ASN A 67 14.56 2.03 15.98
C ASN A 67 13.78 3.18 15.32
N ALA A 68 13.55 3.09 14.01
CA ALA A 68 12.77 4.08 13.27
C ALA A 68 11.29 4.08 13.71
N TYR A 69 10.67 2.90 13.84
CA TYR A 69 9.31 2.73 14.34
C TYR A 69 9.10 3.36 15.72
N ARG A 70 10.06 3.15 16.63
CA ARG A 70 10.01 3.72 17.99
C ARG A 70 9.99 5.25 17.95
N VAL A 71 10.78 5.87 17.09
CA VAL A 71 10.83 7.34 16.97
C VAL A 71 9.48 7.88 16.50
N GLU A 72 8.92 7.31 15.46
CA GLU A 72 7.63 7.75 14.92
C GLU A 72 6.47 7.43 15.86
N TYR A 73 6.50 6.29 16.53
CA TYR A 73 5.50 5.93 17.54
C TYR A 73 5.42 6.94 18.68
N ILE A 74 6.58 7.39 19.20
CA ILE A 74 6.63 8.40 20.24
C ILE A 74 6.07 9.74 19.76
N LYS A 75 6.34 10.15 18.52
CA LYS A 75 5.78 11.38 17.94
C LYS A 75 4.24 11.32 17.87
N VAL A 76 3.68 10.17 17.52
CA VAL A 76 2.23 10.01 17.37
C VAL A 76 1.50 9.87 18.70
N PHE A 77 2.02 9.03 19.60
CA PHE A 77 1.31 8.60 20.79
C PHE A 77 1.85 9.19 22.11
N SER A 78 2.97 9.92 22.05
CA SER A 78 3.66 10.49 23.22
C SER A 78 4.03 9.44 24.31
N GLN A 79 4.22 8.19 23.88
CA GLN A 79 4.59 7.04 24.73
C GLN A 79 5.52 6.09 23.98
N ASN A 80 6.25 5.24 24.71
CA ASN A 80 7.09 4.24 24.07
C ASN A 80 6.25 3.06 23.54
N PRO A 81 6.60 2.49 22.37
CA PRO A 81 6.01 1.23 21.92
C PRO A 81 6.47 0.07 22.81
N THR A 82 5.70 -0.99 22.81
CA THR A 82 6.06 -2.26 23.44
C THR A 82 6.80 -3.16 22.45
N ALA A 83 7.53 -4.14 22.93
CA ALA A 83 8.25 -5.08 22.06
C ALA A 83 7.33 -5.87 21.10
N SER A 84 6.02 -5.95 21.39
CA SER A 84 5.04 -6.61 20.54
C SER A 84 4.43 -5.71 19.46
N ASP A 85 4.75 -4.41 19.45
CA ASP A 85 4.19 -3.48 18.47
C ASP A 85 4.88 -3.58 17.10
N LEU A 86 6.13 -4.04 17.10
CA LEU A 86 6.87 -4.46 15.91
C LEU A 86 7.74 -5.66 16.29
N THR A 87 7.59 -6.76 15.58
CA THR A 87 8.40 -7.97 15.78
C THR A 87 8.89 -8.50 14.46
N TRP A 88 10.04 -9.16 14.46
CA TRP A 88 10.56 -9.87 13.30
C TRP A 88 11.13 -11.21 13.71
N GLN A 89 11.04 -12.16 12.78
CA GLN A 89 11.60 -13.50 12.92
C GLN A 89 11.98 -14.05 11.57
N SER A 90 12.93 -14.95 11.53
CA SER A 90 13.36 -15.59 10.30
C SER A 90 13.86 -17.02 10.54
N GLU A 91 13.75 -17.83 9.52
CA GLU A 91 14.25 -19.20 9.52
C GLU A 91 14.67 -19.62 8.11
N TRP A 92 15.56 -20.61 8.03
CA TRP A 92 15.88 -21.31 6.80
C TRP A 92 15.15 -22.64 6.76
N GLN A 93 14.50 -22.92 5.65
CA GLN A 93 13.92 -24.21 5.31
C GLN A 93 14.64 -24.73 4.05
N GLU A 94 15.62 -25.60 4.23
CA GLU A 94 16.51 -26.06 3.16
C GLU A 94 17.24 -24.88 2.49
N ASN A 95 16.88 -24.57 1.24
CA ASN A 95 17.43 -23.47 0.44
C ASN A 95 16.53 -22.21 0.41
N GLU A 96 15.44 -22.22 1.15
CA GLU A 96 14.50 -21.09 1.26
C GLU A 96 14.63 -20.37 2.61
N PHE A 97 14.92 -19.08 2.55
CA PHE A 97 14.84 -18.16 3.68
C PHE A 97 13.43 -17.61 3.81
N LEU A 98 12.89 -17.67 5.01
CA LEU A 98 11.60 -17.11 5.35
C LEU A 98 11.76 -16.06 6.46
N GLY A 99 11.57 -14.81 6.11
CA GLY A 99 11.55 -13.67 7.05
C GLY A 99 10.12 -13.16 7.23
N THR A 100 9.74 -12.85 8.46
CA THR A 100 8.44 -12.26 8.77
C THR A 100 8.62 -11.03 9.64
N ILE A 101 7.95 -9.93 9.29
CA ILE A 101 7.87 -8.73 10.11
C ILE A 101 6.39 -8.43 10.36
N TYR A 102 6.05 -8.23 11.62
CA TYR A 102 4.72 -7.83 12.04
C TYR A 102 4.73 -6.39 12.56
N TYR A 103 3.76 -5.61 12.13
CA TYR A 103 3.52 -4.24 12.58
C TYR A 103 2.11 -4.11 13.13
N LYS A 104 1.98 -3.60 14.33
CA LYS A 104 0.68 -3.43 14.97
C LYS A 104 -0.06 -2.17 14.53
N ASN A 105 0.64 -1.14 14.07
CA ASN A 105 0.05 0.17 13.85
C ASN A 105 0.41 0.77 12.49
N SER A 106 -0.56 0.77 11.57
CA SER A 106 -0.42 1.29 10.22
C SER A 106 -0.13 2.80 10.16
N THR A 107 -0.59 3.57 11.15
CA THR A 107 -0.34 5.02 11.17
C THR A 107 1.14 5.31 11.33
N VAL A 108 1.82 4.57 12.21
CA VAL A 108 3.27 4.71 12.43
C VAL A 108 4.05 4.27 11.20
N ILE A 109 3.64 3.16 10.58
CA ILE A 109 4.26 2.67 9.34
C ILE A 109 4.14 3.71 8.23
N ASN A 110 2.95 4.28 8.04
CA ASN A 110 2.72 5.30 7.03
C ASN A 110 3.66 6.51 7.18
N LEU A 111 3.99 6.89 8.42
CA LEU A 111 4.94 7.97 8.68
C LEU A 111 6.38 7.56 8.39
N LEU A 112 6.77 6.33 8.75
CA LEU A 112 8.10 5.79 8.47
C LEU A 112 8.45 5.80 6.98
N TYR A 113 7.47 5.54 6.15
CA TYR A 113 7.67 5.46 4.71
C TYR A 113 7.42 6.77 3.95
N ASN A 114 6.86 7.79 4.64
CA ASN A 114 6.59 9.12 4.05
C ASN A 114 7.63 10.18 4.41
N ASP A 115 8.63 9.90 5.25
CA ASP A 115 9.55 10.91 5.73
C ASP A 115 10.73 11.21 4.79
N GLY A 116 10.71 10.68 3.57
CA GLY A 116 11.73 10.91 2.56
C GLY A 116 13.06 10.19 2.83
N THR A 117 13.10 9.29 3.82
CA THR A 117 14.18 8.33 3.91
C THR A 117 14.02 7.29 2.80
N SER A 118 15.11 6.79 2.26
CA SER A 118 15.23 5.99 1.04
C SER A 118 14.47 4.64 1.01
N GLU A 119 13.60 4.38 1.96
CA GLU A 119 12.68 3.24 1.94
C GLU A 119 11.45 3.58 1.06
N PRO A 120 10.99 2.66 0.23
CA PRO A 120 9.91 2.94 -0.70
C PRO A 120 8.63 3.29 0.03
N ASP A 121 8.02 4.43 -0.33
CA ASP A 121 6.73 4.88 0.17
C ASP A 121 5.69 3.77 0.06
N ILE A 122 5.27 3.18 1.19
CA ILE A 122 4.26 2.14 1.18
C ILE A 122 2.87 2.75 1.03
N TRP A 123 2.65 3.96 1.60
CA TRP A 123 1.34 4.60 1.53
C TRP A 123 1.44 6.11 1.36
N ILE A 124 0.96 6.62 0.23
CA ILE A 124 0.65 8.03 0.07
C ILE A 124 -0.86 8.21 0.24
N ALA A 125 -1.29 8.81 1.35
CA ALA A 125 -2.68 9.13 1.57
C ALA A 125 -2.99 10.52 1.01
N TYR A 126 -3.72 10.58 -0.10
CA TYR A 126 -4.30 11.81 -0.60
C TYR A 126 -5.74 11.92 -0.09
N LYS A 127 -6.03 12.97 0.67
CA LYS A 127 -7.35 13.21 1.25
C LYS A 127 -7.95 14.48 0.66
N ASP A 128 -9.00 14.35 -0.10
CA ASP A 128 -9.85 15.46 -0.47
C ASP A 128 -11.11 15.51 0.42
N TRP A 129 -11.98 16.49 0.17
CA TRP A 129 -13.18 16.70 0.98
C TRP A 129 -14.18 15.53 0.90
N LEU A 130 -14.31 14.88 -0.25
CA LEU A 130 -15.29 13.83 -0.51
C LEU A 130 -14.71 12.42 -0.45
N THR A 131 -13.39 12.29 -0.69
CA THR A 131 -12.74 11.01 -0.83
C THR A 131 -11.41 10.97 -0.09
N THR A 132 -11.03 9.80 0.36
CA THR A 132 -9.66 9.51 0.77
C THR A 132 -9.11 8.52 -0.24
N LYS A 133 -8.13 8.94 -1.02
CA LYS A 133 -7.37 8.08 -1.93
C LYS A 133 -6.09 7.68 -1.21
N LYS A 134 -5.91 6.39 -0.99
CA LYS A 134 -4.62 5.84 -0.58
C LYS A 134 -3.99 5.23 -1.82
N THR A 135 -2.86 5.75 -2.18
CA THR A 135 -2.07 5.26 -3.32
C THR A 135 -0.80 4.66 -2.76
N ILE A 136 -0.48 3.47 -3.23
CA ILE A 136 0.84 2.90 -3.10
C ILE A 136 1.41 2.99 -4.51
N ALA A 137 2.30 3.94 -4.70
CA ALA A 137 3.09 4.05 -5.91
C ALA A 137 4.53 3.74 -5.54
N ARG A 138 5.11 2.72 -6.16
CA ARG A 138 6.55 2.50 -6.12
C ARG A 138 7.11 2.85 -7.47
N GLU A 139 7.92 3.89 -7.51
CA GLU A 139 8.46 4.35 -8.78
C GLU A 139 9.33 3.27 -9.44
N THR A 140 10.14 2.53 -8.68
CA THR A 140 10.83 1.33 -9.20
C THR A 140 11.37 0.53 -8.01
N ILE A 141 11.03 -0.76 -7.91
CA ILE A 141 11.55 -1.61 -6.84
C ILE A 141 13.07 -1.78 -6.96
N PHE A 142 13.57 -1.93 -8.18
CA PHE A 142 15.00 -2.20 -8.41
C PHE A 142 15.89 -0.96 -8.26
N SER A 143 15.46 0.23 -8.66
CA SER A 143 16.26 1.43 -8.43
C SER A 143 16.42 1.74 -6.95
N ASN A 144 15.40 1.45 -6.15
CA ASN A 144 15.48 1.58 -4.70
C ASN A 144 16.36 0.49 -4.08
N LEU A 145 16.29 -0.75 -4.58
CA LEU A 145 17.16 -1.84 -4.14
C LEU A 145 18.61 -1.59 -4.50
N GLU A 146 18.90 -1.12 -5.71
CA GLU A 146 20.27 -0.76 -6.14
C GLU A 146 20.90 0.35 -5.29
N GLN A 147 20.10 1.23 -4.72
CA GLN A 147 20.57 2.31 -3.84
C GLN A 147 20.81 1.85 -2.40
N GLN A 148 20.30 0.69 -2.01
CA GLN A 148 20.49 0.15 -0.67
C GLN A 148 21.93 -0.32 -0.46
N SER A 149 22.54 0.06 0.67
CA SER A 149 23.93 -0.29 1.00
C SER A 149 24.18 -1.80 1.01
N PHE A 150 23.24 -2.58 1.56
CA PHE A 150 23.34 -4.04 1.60
C PHE A 150 23.40 -4.63 0.20
N PHE A 151 22.61 -4.09 -0.73
CA PHE A 151 22.61 -4.55 -2.12
C PHE A 151 23.96 -4.30 -2.82
N GLN A 152 24.56 -3.13 -2.59
CA GLN A 152 25.88 -2.82 -3.11
C GLN A 152 26.97 -3.73 -2.50
N GLU A 153 26.84 -4.12 -1.24
CA GLU A 153 27.72 -5.08 -0.58
C GLU A 153 27.60 -6.46 -1.21
N TYR A 154 26.37 -6.96 -1.45
CA TYR A 154 26.14 -8.23 -2.16
C TYR A 154 26.68 -8.20 -3.59
N LYS A 155 26.43 -7.13 -4.33
CA LYS A 155 26.93 -6.95 -5.68
C LYS A 155 28.46 -6.98 -5.70
N THR A 156 29.10 -6.37 -4.72
CA THR A 156 30.58 -6.36 -4.62
C THR A 156 31.13 -7.70 -4.16
N LYS A 157 30.51 -8.34 -3.19
CA LYS A 157 30.96 -9.59 -2.59
C LYS A 157 30.72 -10.81 -3.51
N TYR A 158 29.62 -10.78 -4.27
CA TYR A 158 29.17 -11.90 -5.10
C TYR A 158 29.05 -11.52 -6.58
N GLU A 159 29.93 -10.64 -7.07
CA GLU A 159 29.87 -10.05 -8.42
C GLU A 159 29.72 -11.08 -9.55
N SER A 160 30.34 -12.26 -9.39
CA SER A 160 30.32 -13.33 -10.40
C SER A 160 28.94 -13.98 -10.58
N VAL A 161 28.08 -13.94 -9.56
CA VAL A 161 26.77 -14.60 -9.54
C VAL A 161 25.62 -13.65 -9.35
N PHE A 162 25.87 -12.46 -8.80
CA PHE A 162 24.85 -11.49 -8.44
C PHE A 162 24.55 -10.54 -9.61
N ASP A 163 23.68 -11.00 -10.48
CA ASP A 163 23.20 -10.24 -11.63
C ASP A 163 21.68 -10.04 -11.48
N LEU A 164 21.25 -8.77 -11.33
CA LEU A 164 19.84 -8.42 -11.21
C LEU A 164 18.98 -8.90 -12.38
N THR A 165 19.56 -8.98 -13.57
CA THR A 165 18.83 -9.50 -14.74
C THR A 165 18.48 -10.98 -14.60
N LYS A 166 19.12 -11.68 -13.66
CA LYS A 166 18.92 -13.10 -13.35
C LYS A 166 18.12 -13.34 -12.08
N VAL A 167 17.73 -12.26 -11.38
CA VAL A 167 16.89 -12.33 -10.19
C VAL A 167 15.43 -12.11 -10.57
N THR A 168 14.57 -13.04 -10.24
CA THR A 168 13.11 -12.83 -10.34
C THR A 168 12.59 -12.32 -9.01
N TYR A 169 11.95 -11.16 -9.05
CA TYR A 169 11.31 -10.57 -7.90
C TYR A 169 9.79 -10.69 -8.02
N VAL A 170 9.16 -11.31 -7.04
CA VAL A 170 7.70 -11.44 -6.98
C VAL A 170 7.19 -10.56 -5.85
N TYR A 171 6.49 -9.50 -6.20
CA TYR A 171 5.82 -8.65 -5.23
C TYR A 171 4.35 -9.06 -5.13
N GLN A 172 3.88 -9.26 -3.90
CA GLN A 172 2.49 -9.62 -3.63
C GLN A 172 1.90 -8.72 -2.57
N TYR A 173 0.67 -8.30 -2.81
CA TYR A 173 -0.11 -7.55 -1.84
C TYR A 173 -1.44 -8.26 -1.59
N ILE A 174 -1.68 -8.63 -0.33
CA ILE A 174 -2.97 -9.17 0.09
C ILE A 174 -3.78 -8.03 0.68
N SER A 175 -4.78 -7.62 -0.08
CA SER A 175 -5.71 -6.56 0.29
C SER A 175 -6.94 -7.15 0.94
N ASN A 176 -7.40 -6.55 2.01
CA ASN A 176 -8.72 -6.81 2.58
C ASN A 176 -9.81 -5.90 1.93
N ASN A 177 -9.49 -5.23 0.83
CA ASN A 177 -10.38 -4.29 0.18
C ASN A 177 -10.71 -4.71 -1.27
N SER A 178 -11.96 -5.11 -1.51
CA SER A 178 -12.44 -5.49 -2.85
C SER A 178 -12.46 -4.33 -3.87
N ARG A 179 -12.20 -3.09 -3.43
CA ARG A 179 -12.16 -1.90 -4.29
C ARG A 179 -10.74 -1.42 -4.58
N LEU A 180 -9.76 -2.26 -4.32
CA LEU A 180 -8.40 -1.96 -4.69
C LEU A 180 -8.25 -2.04 -6.21
N HIS A 181 -7.76 -0.97 -6.81
CA HIS A 181 -7.35 -0.91 -8.21
C HIS A 181 -5.85 -1.13 -8.28
N SER A 182 -5.40 -1.98 -9.17
CA SER A 182 -3.97 -2.25 -9.36
C SER A 182 -3.66 -2.58 -10.82
N ASP A 183 -2.40 -2.40 -11.18
CA ASP A 183 -1.80 -2.84 -12.44
C ASP A 183 -1.12 -4.21 -12.31
N ALA A 184 -1.52 -5.01 -11.32
CA ALA A 184 -0.96 -6.33 -11.08
C ALA A 184 -1.09 -7.27 -12.28
N ASP A 185 -0.06 -8.09 -12.51
CA ASP A 185 -0.07 -9.14 -13.56
C ASP A 185 -1.17 -10.18 -13.31
N SER A 186 -1.50 -10.42 -12.03
CA SER A 186 -2.64 -11.27 -11.67
C SER A 186 -3.35 -10.80 -10.41
N ILE A 187 -4.67 -11.00 -10.38
CA ILE A 187 -5.51 -10.71 -9.22
C ILE A 187 -6.33 -11.96 -8.92
N ILE A 188 -6.10 -12.55 -7.75
CA ILE A 188 -6.79 -13.77 -7.32
C ILE A 188 -7.61 -13.46 -6.07
N ARG A 189 -8.87 -13.83 -6.09
CA ARG A 189 -9.71 -13.76 -4.90
C ARG A 189 -9.39 -14.94 -3.98
N LEU A 190 -8.88 -14.68 -2.79
CA LEU A 190 -8.57 -15.71 -1.79
C LEU A 190 -9.82 -16.15 -1.01
N ASP A 191 -10.64 -15.17 -0.62
CA ASP A 191 -11.91 -15.38 0.08
C ASP A 191 -12.90 -14.23 -0.16
N ARG A 192 -13.91 -14.06 0.72
CA ARG A 192 -14.92 -13.03 0.56
C ARG A 192 -14.38 -11.60 0.70
N GLN A 193 -13.28 -11.41 1.40
CA GLN A 193 -12.72 -10.10 1.76
C GLN A 193 -11.32 -9.88 1.21
N HIS A 194 -10.55 -10.94 0.98
CA HIS A 194 -9.14 -10.86 0.62
C HIS A 194 -8.90 -11.13 -0.87
N TYR A 195 -8.05 -10.28 -1.45
CA TYR A 195 -7.60 -10.36 -2.83
C TYR A 195 -6.07 -10.33 -2.85
N LEU A 196 -5.48 -11.30 -3.54
CA LEU A 196 -4.05 -11.37 -3.80
C LEU A 196 -3.75 -10.68 -5.13
N HIS A 197 -2.99 -9.62 -5.08
CA HIS A 197 -2.42 -8.93 -6.22
C HIS A 197 -0.97 -9.36 -6.36
N THR A 198 -0.57 -9.77 -7.55
CA THR A 198 0.79 -10.27 -7.80
C THR A 198 1.41 -9.54 -8.98
N TRP A 199 2.62 -9.05 -8.79
CA TRP A 199 3.50 -8.48 -9.80
C TRP A 199 4.73 -9.36 -9.91
N ILE A 200 5.08 -9.74 -11.14
CA ILE A 200 6.30 -10.47 -11.45
C ILE A 200 7.23 -9.47 -12.11
N ILE A 201 8.33 -9.16 -11.46
CA ILE A 201 9.31 -8.17 -11.88
C ILE A 201 10.55 -8.93 -12.29
N ASP A 202 10.81 -8.96 -13.56
CA ASP A 202 12.03 -9.47 -14.19
C ASP A 202 12.87 -8.31 -14.75
N GLY A 203 13.99 -8.65 -15.40
CA GLY A 203 14.91 -7.64 -15.93
C GLY A 203 14.27 -6.62 -16.88
N ASP A 204 13.25 -7.02 -17.63
CA ASP A 204 12.55 -6.15 -18.58
C ASP A 204 11.60 -5.18 -17.86
N LYS A 205 10.98 -5.63 -16.77
CA LYS A 205 10.04 -4.86 -15.94
C LYS A 205 10.70 -4.17 -14.75
N ALA A 206 12.01 -4.28 -14.57
CA ALA A 206 12.73 -3.76 -13.42
C ALA A 206 12.52 -2.25 -13.17
N ASN A 207 12.25 -1.50 -14.23
CA ASN A 207 12.02 -0.06 -14.19
C ASN A 207 10.54 0.34 -14.25
N GLU A 208 9.61 -0.61 -14.28
CA GLU A 208 8.20 -0.29 -14.29
C GLU A 208 7.69 -0.03 -12.85
N PRO A 209 6.91 1.04 -12.64
CA PRO A 209 6.35 1.33 -11.34
C PRO A 209 5.23 0.34 -10.99
N ILE A 210 5.18 -0.10 -9.74
CA ILE A 210 4.03 -0.81 -9.20
C ILE A 210 3.01 0.22 -8.73
N ASN A 211 1.81 0.17 -9.29
CA ASN A 211 0.73 1.07 -8.92
C ASN A 211 -0.47 0.31 -8.37
N PHE A 212 -0.89 0.65 -7.17
CA PHE A 212 -2.19 0.27 -6.65
C PHE A 212 -2.75 1.33 -5.72
N TYR A 213 -4.07 1.50 -5.77
CA TYR A 213 -4.75 2.48 -4.96
C TYR A 213 -6.16 2.02 -4.63
N TYR A 214 -6.69 2.51 -3.54
CA TYR A 214 -8.11 2.42 -3.26
C TYR A 214 -8.69 3.79 -2.90
N VAL A 215 -9.98 3.95 -3.20
CA VAL A 215 -10.73 5.16 -2.90
C VAL A 215 -11.79 4.83 -1.87
N LYS A 216 -11.75 5.52 -0.74
CA LYS A 216 -12.76 5.44 0.30
C LYS A 216 -13.58 6.73 0.32
N ALA A 217 -14.89 6.60 0.17
CA ALA A 217 -15.78 7.74 0.30
C ALA A 217 -15.78 8.27 1.75
N ASN A 218 -15.70 9.59 1.89
CA ASN A 218 -15.88 10.26 3.17
C ASN A 218 -17.37 10.50 3.40
N TYR A 219 -18.07 9.48 3.87
CA TYR A 219 -19.51 9.48 4.01
C TYR A 219 -20.05 10.68 4.82
N GLY A 220 -19.32 11.12 5.87
CA GLY A 220 -19.73 12.29 6.65
C GLY A 220 -19.86 13.53 5.78
N ASN A 221 -18.88 13.81 4.93
CA ASN A 221 -18.90 14.95 4.03
C ASN A 221 -19.91 14.79 2.88
N TRP A 222 -20.15 13.56 2.42
CA TRP A 222 -21.24 13.28 1.48
C TRP A 222 -22.61 13.60 2.06
N TYR A 223 -22.85 13.27 3.35
CA TYR A 223 -24.09 13.66 4.04
C TYR A 223 -24.25 15.16 4.17
N ILE A 224 -23.16 15.88 4.51
CA ILE A 224 -23.18 17.36 4.58
C ILE A 224 -23.51 17.96 3.20
N LEU A 225 -22.89 17.43 2.13
CA LEU A 225 -23.18 17.88 0.77
C LEU A 225 -24.64 17.63 0.37
N ALA A 226 -25.14 16.42 0.62
CA ALA A 226 -26.52 16.04 0.31
C ALA A 226 -27.51 16.90 1.07
N PHE A 227 -27.27 17.16 2.37
CA PHE A 227 -28.09 18.04 3.18
C PHE A 227 -28.06 19.49 2.65
N GLY A 228 -26.89 20.00 2.30
CA GLY A 228 -26.73 21.34 1.72
C GLY A 228 -27.51 21.49 0.40
N ILE A 229 -27.42 20.50 -0.49
CA ILE A 229 -28.20 20.49 -1.75
C ILE A 229 -29.70 20.47 -1.47
N THR A 230 -30.15 19.62 -0.55
CA THR A 230 -31.57 19.51 -0.20
C THR A 230 -32.09 20.82 0.37
N LEU A 231 -31.35 21.47 1.25
CA LEU A 231 -31.68 22.77 1.83
C LEU A 231 -31.74 23.86 0.76
N PHE A 232 -30.78 23.90 -0.17
CA PHE A 232 -30.74 24.84 -1.26
C PHE A 232 -31.94 24.69 -2.19
N VAL A 233 -32.31 23.46 -2.57
CA VAL A 233 -33.51 23.17 -3.37
C VAL A 233 -34.78 23.59 -2.62
N GLY A 234 -34.83 23.33 -1.32
CA GLY A 234 -35.95 23.75 -0.46
C GLY A 234 -36.13 25.28 -0.44
N VAL A 235 -35.04 26.02 -0.33
CA VAL A 235 -35.06 27.50 -0.37
C VAL A 235 -35.56 28.00 -1.74
N ILE A 236 -35.04 27.44 -2.84
CA ILE A 236 -35.49 27.79 -4.19
C ILE A 236 -37.00 27.52 -4.33
N TYR A 237 -37.45 26.35 -3.89
CA TYR A 237 -38.88 26.00 -3.94
C TYR A 237 -39.74 27.01 -3.13
N ALA A 238 -39.32 27.34 -1.92
CA ALA A 238 -40.00 28.31 -1.09
C ALA A 238 -40.09 29.69 -1.76
N LEU A 239 -38.99 30.15 -2.39
CA LEU A 239 -38.98 31.41 -3.14
C LEU A 239 -39.97 31.38 -4.33
N ILE A 240 -40.00 30.28 -5.08
CA ILE A 240 -40.94 30.11 -6.20
C ILE A 240 -42.39 30.20 -5.69
N VAL A 241 -42.70 29.48 -4.59
CA VAL A 241 -44.05 29.51 -3.98
C VAL A 241 -44.43 30.93 -3.56
N LEU A 242 -43.52 31.66 -2.93
CA LEU A 242 -43.76 33.07 -2.50
C LEU A 242 -43.98 34.00 -3.72
N ILE A 243 -43.21 33.83 -4.80
CA ILE A 243 -43.38 34.61 -6.04
C ILE A 243 -44.74 34.33 -6.64
N VAL A 244 -45.13 33.06 -6.77
CA VAL A 244 -46.45 32.63 -7.32
C VAL A 244 -47.60 33.15 -6.43
N ALA A 245 -47.47 33.07 -5.13
CA ALA A 245 -48.48 33.56 -4.17
C ALA A 245 -48.63 35.09 -4.31
N LYS A 246 -47.53 35.84 -4.37
CA LYS A 246 -47.52 37.26 -4.58
C LYS A 246 -48.18 37.64 -5.93
N GLN A 247 -47.89 36.90 -6.98
CA GLN A 247 -48.47 37.13 -8.30
C GLN A 247 -49.99 36.88 -8.33
N LYS A 248 -50.44 35.80 -7.65
CA LYS A 248 -51.90 35.54 -7.46
C LYS A 248 -52.59 36.67 -6.68
N SER A 249 -51.96 37.17 -5.61
CA SER A 249 -52.50 38.28 -4.82
C SER A 249 -52.62 39.56 -5.64
N ILE A 250 -51.58 39.90 -6.45
CA ILE A 250 -51.61 41.08 -7.33
C ILE A 250 -52.73 40.94 -8.40
N ASN A 251 -52.85 39.75 -8.99
CA ASN A 251 -53.88 39.48 -10.00
C ASN A 251 -55.30 39.55 -9.41
N ARG A 252 -55.46 39.08 -8.15
CA ARG A 252 -56.73 39.19 -7.42
C ARG A 252 -57.09 40.68 -7.16
N ARG A 253 -56.16 41.46 -6.64
CA ARG A 253 -56.37 42.91 -6.47
C ARG A 253 -56.73 43.65 -7.76
N LYS A 254 -56.07 43.31 -8.88
CA LYS A 254 -56.37 43.87 -10.19
C LYS A 254 -57.77 43.52 -10.66
N ARG A 255 -58.28 42.30 -10.38
CA ARG A 255 -59.65 41.90 -10.71
C ARG A 255 -60.67 42.61 -9.84
N GLU A 256 -60.42 42.76 -8.54
CA GLU A 256 -61.27 43.51 -7.61
C GLU A 256 -61.39 44.99 -8.01
N LEU A 257 -60.26 45.65 -8.38
CA LEU A 257 -60.26 47.02 -8.85
C LEU A 257 -61.05 47.17 -10.16
N LYS A 258 -60.97 46.20 -11.07
CA LYS A 258 -61.70 46.24 -12.34
C LYS A 258 -63.20 46.08 -12.13
N ASN A 259 -63.63 45.26 -11.17
CA ASN A 259 -65.07 45.09 -10.82
C ASN A 259 -65.67 46.27 -10.06
N LEU A 260 -64.85 47.16 -9.49
CA LEU A 260 -65.31 48.40 -8.86
C LEU A 260 -65.48 49.59 -9.83
N GLN A 261 -65.01 49.43 -11.06
CA GLN A 261 -65.05 50.48 -12.14
C GLN A 261 -66.16 50.19 -13.17
N THR A 262 -66.81 49.02 -13.07
CA THR A 262 -68.01 48.69 -13.81
C THR A 262 -69.24 48.83 -12.93
#